data_bee049335bfb18a1f4bc5f77b9aff209
#
_entry.id   bee049335bfb18a1f4bc5f77b9aff209
#
_cell.length_a   1.000
_cell.length_b   1.000
_cell.length_c   1.000
_cell.angle_alpha   90.00
_cell.angle_beta   90.00
_cell.angle_gamma   90.00
#
_symmetry.space_group_name_H-M   'P 1'
#
loop_
_entity.id
_entity.type
_entity.pdbx_description
1 polymer ?
#
loop_
_entity_poly.entity_id
_entity_poly.type
_entity_poly.pdbx_seq_one_letter_code
_entity_poly.pdbx_strand_id
1 'polypeptide(L)'
;MTGSFRTGKMLRELRPDLHVLAETSGKDAMIITTTADPDQAVKDLVKSAFGHSGQKCSAASVAIVEASVYDNPAFLRQLKDAAASLKVGGSWEVNSVVTPLIREPEGNLLRALTQLEPGEEWLLKPEPSEDNPCLWSPGIRLGVKPGSWFHQTECFGPVLGIIRAENLEEAIDIQNDSEFGLTGGLQSLDEREIALWKTKVQVGNAYINRVITGAIVRRQPFGGWNHSSMGPGAKAGGPNYLTMLGSWEEKALPQKLRTPGERISGLVEKLCSELPDCAKRIRSAAGSQAKWWMEEFGVEHDPSRVYGENNTFRYIPVKGILARVENMSDDNVAILLLGAKLCGVLLHLSIG
;
A
#
# COMPACT_ATOMS: atom_id res chain seq x y z
N MET A 1 10.08 -7.50 -11.79
CA MET A 1 9.46 -6.74 -12.88
C MET A 1 8.60 -5.60 -12.32
N THR A 2 8.34 -4.55 -13.11
CA THR A 2 7.31 -3.53 -12.83
C THR A 2 6.30 -3.56 -13.97
N GLY A 3 5.01 -3.55 -13.67
CA GLY A 3 3.94 -3.62 -14.66
C GLY A 3 2.58 -3.96 -14.07
N SER A 4 1.64 -4.50 -14.87
CA SER A 4 0.34 -4.90 -14.36
C SER A 4 0.39 -6.22 -13.58
N PHE A 5 -0.52 -6.40 -12.63
CA PHE A 5 -0.70 -7.67 -11.92
C PHE A 5 -0.93 -8.83 -12.90
N ARG A 6 -1.70 -8.59 -13.96
CA ARG A 6 -1.95 -9.57 -15.02
C ARG A 6 -0.65 -10.07 -15.67
N THR A 7 0.31 -9.18 -15.92
CA THR A 7 1.62 -9.57 -16.50
C THR A 7 2.39 -10.46 -15.53
N GLY A 8 2.43 -10.13 -14.25
CA GLY A 8 3.08 -10.97 -13.25
C GLY A 8 2.44 -12.36 -13.12
N LYS A 9 1.11 -12.41 -13.14
CA LYS A 9 0.34 -13.66 -13.12
C LYS A 9 0.66 -14.52 -14.35
N MET A 10 0.67 -13.94 -15.56
CA MET A 10 1.02 -14.62 -16.79
C MET A 10 2.43 -15.23 -16.75
N LEU A 11 3.42 -14.53 -16.20
CA LEU A 11 4.79 -15.07 -16.06
C LEU A 11 4.83 -16.30 -15.15
N ARG A 12 4.07 -16.32 -14.06
CA ARG A 12 3.96 -17.48 -13.18
C ARG A 12 3.20 -18.66 -13.80
N GLU A 13 2.22 -18.38 -14.65
CA GLU A 13 1.48 -19.41 -15.37
C GLU A 13 2.37 -20.08 -16.45
N LEU A 14 3.22 -19.28 -17.14
CA LEU A 14 4.17 -19.79 -18.13
C LEU A 14 5.31 -20.59 -17.49
N ARG A 15 5.77 -20.20 -16.34
CA ARG A 15 6.88 -20.81 -15.61
C ARG A 15 6.56 -20.85 -14.11
N PRO A 16 5.87 -21.88 -13.60
CA PRO A 16 5.49 -22.01 -12.19
C PRO A 16 6.67 -22.02 -11.21
N ASP A 17 7.83 -22.48 -11.66
CA ASP A 17 9.09 -22.49 -10.90
C ASP A 17 9.82 -21.14 -10.88
N LEU A 18 9.35 -20.15 -11.63
CA LEU A 18 9.98 -18.83 -11.69
C LEU A 18 9.74 -18.02 -10.42
N HIS A 19 10.82 -17.58 -9.77
CA HIS A 19 10.75 -16.61 -8.68
C HIS A 19 10.43 -15.22 -9.22
N VAL A 20 9.15 -14.85 -9.23
CA VAL A 20 8.69 -13.53 -9.69
C VAL A 20 8.70 -12.56 -8.53
N LEU A 21 9.53 -11.51 -8.65
CA LEU A 21 9.51 -10.33 -7.80
C LEU A 21 8.91 -9.18 -8.64
N ALA A 22 7.73 -8.72 -8.27
CA ALA A 22 7.02 -7.73 -9.04
C ALA A 22 6.39 -6.64 -8.19
N GLU A 23 6.52 -5.40 -8.66
CA GLU A 23 5.70 -4.25 -8.26
C GLU A 23 4.65 -4.05 -9.35
N THR A 24 3.39 -4.14 -8.96
CA THR A 24 2.28 -4.21 -9.91
C THR A 24 1.22 -3.19 -9.54
N SER A 25 0.46 -2.76 -10.52
CA SER A 25 -0.75 -1.93 -10.44
C SER A 25 -1.04 -1.20 -9.12
N GLY A 26 -1.85 -0.18 -9.17
CA GLY A 26 -2.35 0.56 -8.00
C GLY A 26 -3.74 1.13 -8.25
N LYS A 27 -4.55 1.23 -7.21
CA LYS A 27 -5.77 2.01 -7.17
C LYS A 27 -5.72 2.88 -5.93
N ASP A 28 -4.85 3.87 -5.99
CA ASP A 28 -4.40 4.62 -4.83
C ASP A 28 -5.41 5.71 -4.47
N ALA A 29 -5.73 5.78 -3.18
CA ALA A 29 -6.71 6.70 -2.66
C ALA A 29 -6.11 7.66 -1.63
N MET A 30 -6.61 8.90 -1.62
CA MET A 30 -6.34 9.90 -0.58
C MET A 30 -7.63 10.20 0.17
N ILE A 31 -7.64 9.98 1.48
CA ILE A 31 -8.74 10.37 2.37
C ILE A 31 -8.54 11.82 2.79
N ILE A 32 -9.64 12.59 2.80
CA ILE A 32 -9.68 13.97 3.27
C ILE A 32 -10.75 14.07 4.35
N THR A 33 -10.33 14.32 5.60
CA THR A 33 -11.23 14.46 6.75
C THR A 33 -11.65 15.92 6.98
N THR A 34 -12.63 16.12 7.86
CA THR A 34 -13.09 17.45 8.28
C THR A 34 -12.02 18.25 9.01
N THR A 35 -11.04 17.58 9.60
CA THR A 35 -9.93 18.21 10.31
C THR A 35 -8.73 18.54 9.43
N ALA A 36 -8.78 18.21 8.14
CA ALA A 36 -7.72 18.51 7.20
C ALA A 36 -7.57 20.02 6.96
N ASP A 37 -6.35 20.47 6.66
CA ASP A 37 -6.14 21.77 6.03
C ASP A 37 -6.61 21.68 4.56
N PRO A 38 -7.67 22.40 4.16
CA PRO A 38 -8.24 22.26 2.82
C PRO A 38 -7.31 22.71 1.71
N ASP A 39 -6.50 23.75 1.94
CA ASP A 39 -5.57 24.26 0.94
C ASP A 39 -4.43 23.26 0.67
N GLN A 40 -3.89 22.69 1.74
CA GLN A 40 -2.86 21.65 1.63
C GLN A 40 -3.44 20.37 1.02
N ALA A 41 -4.64 19.97 1.43
CA ALA A 41 -5.31 18.77 0.91
C ALA A 41 -5.55 18.86 -0.59
N VAL A 42 -6.08 19.99 -1.08
CA VAL A 42 -6.30 20.23 -2.52
C VAL A 42 -4.98 20.22 -3.28
N LYS A 43 -3.98 20.92 -2.79
CA LYS A 43 -2.64 20.97 -3.41
C LYS A 43 -2.01 19.59 -3.53
N ASP A 44 -2.05 18.81 -2.46
CA ASP A 44 -1.44 17.47 -2.41
C ASP A 44 -2.23 16.48 -3.28
N LEU A 45 -3.57 16.56 -3.28
CA LEU A 45 -4.42 15.72 -4.10
C LEU A 45 -4.19 16.00 -5.60
N VAL A 46 -4.23 17.26 -6.02
CA VAL A 46 -4.04 17.66 -7.42
C VAL A 46 -2.65 17.24 -7.93
N LYS A 47 -1.61 17.44 -7.11
CA LYS A 47 -0.25 17.02 -7.46
C LYS A 47 -0.12 15.50 -7.52
N SER A 48 -0.79 14.78 -6.63
CA SER A 48 -0.77 13.31 -6.60
C SER A 48 -1.54 12.68 -7.76
N ALA A 49 -2.65 13.30 -8.17
CA ALA A 49 -3.52 12.77 -9.22
C ALA A 49 -2.99 13.07 -10.63
N PHE A 50 -2.52 14.29 -10.86
CA PHE A 50 -2.27 14.78 -12.23
C PHE A 50 -0.79 14.95 -12.58
N GLY A 51 0.11 14.86 -11.62
CA GLY A 51 1.55 14.85 -11.90
C GLY A 51 1.91 13.67 -12.83
N HIS A 52 2.69 13.91 -13.90
CA HIS A 52 2.97 12.94 -14.96
C HIS A 52 1.69 12.39 -15.63
N SER A 53 0.67 13.24 -15.75
CA SER A 53 -0.61 12.87 -16.37
C SER A 53 -1.29 11.66 -15.70
N GLY A 54 -1.10 11.50 -14.38
CA GLY A 54 -1.63 10.35 -13.64
C GLY A 54 -0.99 9.00 -14.02
N GLN A 55 0.07 8.98 -14.82
CA GLN A 55 0.74 7.77 -15.27
C GLN A 55 1.91 7.37 -14.36
N LYS A 56 1.67 7.37 -13.06
CA LYS A 56 2.51 6.75 -12.04
C LYS A 56 1.75 5.65 -11.33
N CYS A 57 2.43 4.57 -10.99
CA CYS A 57 1.82 3.49 -10.21
C CYS A 57 1.25 3.97 -8.86
N SER A 58 1.80 5.06 -8.30
CA SER A 58 1.41 5.68 -7.03
C SER A 58 0.51 6.92 -7.19
N ALA A 59 0.00 7.22 -8.39
CA ALA A 59 -0.87 8.38 -8.59
C ALA A 59 -2.21 8.21 -7.90
N ALA A 60 -2.69 9.27 -7.21
CA ALA A 60 -4.02 9.26 -6.64
C ALA A 60 -5.06 9.17 -7.77
N SER A 61 -5.82 8.11 -7.80
CA SER A 61 -6.90 7.90 -8.76
C SER A 61 -8.28 8.07 -8.11
N VAL A 62 -8.34 8.04 -6.77
CA VAL A 62 -9.54 8.25 -5.97
C VAL A 62 -9.23 9.21 -4.81
N ALA A 63 -10.13 10.17 -4.56
CA ALA A 63 -10.20 10.88 -3.30
C ALA A 63 -11.46 10.42 -2.55
N ILE A 64 -11.32 10.05 -1.29
CA ILE A 64 -12.43 9.69 -0.42
C ILE A 64 -12.59 10.82 0.57
N VAL A 65 -13.69 11.54 0.47
CA VAL A 65 -13.87 12.82 1.15
C VAL A 65 -15.02 12.70 2.16
N GLU A 66 -14.77 13.09 3.41
CA GLU A 66 -15.83 13.11 4.41
C GLU A 66 -16.99 14.04 4.00
N ALA A 67 -18.18 13.65 4.39
CA ALA A 67 -19.45 14.25 3.98
C ALA A 67 -19.47 15.77 4.08
N SER A 68 -19.07 16.33 5.21
CA SER A 68 -19.08 17.79 5.42
C SER A 68 -18.09 18.56 4.54
N VAL A 69 -17.02 17.91 4.09
CA VAL A 69 -16.06 18.48 3.14
C VAL A 69 -16.55 18.27 1.71
N TYR A 70 -17.05 17.07 1.38
CA TYR A 70 -17.63 16.77 0.07
C TYR A 70 -18.81 17.65 -0.27
N ASP A 71 -19.74 17.84 0.69
CA ASP A 71 -20.95 18.63 0.52
C ASP A 71 -20.68 20.16 0.55
N ASN A 72 -19.41 20.58 0.77
CA ASN A 72 -19.02 21.98 0.76
C ASN A 72 -18.68 22.46 -0.67
N PRO A 73 -19.52 23.33 -1.28
CA PRO A 73 -19.29 23.80 -2.65
C PRO A 73 -18.00 24.64 -2.80
N ALA A 74 -17.48 25.22 -1.70
CA ALA A 74 -16.23 25.96 -1.75
C ALA A 74 -15.03 25.02 -1.94
N PHE A 75 -15.01 23.86 -1.27
CA PHE A 75 -14.00 22.84 -1.45
C PHE A 75 -14.00 22.29 -2.88
N LEU A 76 -15.18 21.92 -3.39
CA LEU A 76 -15.29 21.39 -4.75
C LEU A 76 -14.87 22.42 -5.81
N ARG A 77 -15.23 23.69 -5.63
CA ARG A 77 -14.80 24.77 -6.53
C ARG A 77 -13.29 24.93 -6.49
N GLN A 78 -12.68 24.98 -5.29
CA GLN A 78 -11.25 25.10 -5.12
C GLN A 78 -10.49 23.93 -5.77
N LEU A 79 -10.98 22.71 -5.60
CA LEU A 79 -10.40 21.52 -6.23
C LEU A 79 -10.48 21.59 -7.76
N LYS A 80 -11.63 21.99 -8.30
CA LYS A 80 -11.83 22.21 -9.74
C LYS A 80 -10.87 23.25 -10.28
N ASP A 81 -10.80 24.43 -9.64
CA ASP A 81 -10.00 25.55 -10.09
C ASP A 81 -8.48 25.20 -10.04
N ALA A 82 -8.05 24.52 -8.98
CA ALA A 82 -6.67 24.03 -8.84
C ALA A 82 -6.31 23.05 -9.95
N ALA A 83 -7.16 22.08 -10.26
CA ALA A 83 -6.92 21.12 -11.34
C ALA A 83 -6.95 21.78 -12.72
N ALA A 84 -7.90 22.69 -12.97
CA ALA A 84 -8.02 23.44 -14.23
C ALA A 84 -6.84 24.40 -14.47
N SER A 85 -6.20 24.89 -13.42
CA SER A 85 -5.05 25.79 -13.52
C SER A 85 -3.76 25.08 -13.95
N LEU A 86 -3.74 23.76 -13.95
CA LEU A 86 -2.55 23.00 -14.37
C LEU A 86 -2.24 23.23 -15.84
N LYS A 87 -1.00 23.64 -16.15
CA LYS A 87 -0.60 23.78 -17.54
C LYS A 87 -0.53 22.42 -18.22
N VAL A 88 -1.38 22.25 -19.24
CA VAL A 88 -1.39 21.11 -20.15
C VAL A 88 -0.54 21.49 -21.37
N GLY A 89 0.43 20.65 -21.74
CA GLY A 89 1.30 20.98 -22.87
C GLY A 89 2.34 19.91 -23.18
N GLY A 90 3.10 20.15 -24.24
CA GLY A 90 4.13 19.23 -24.71
C GLY A 90 5.28 19.02 -23.73
N SER A 91 5.99 17.90 -23.86
CA SER A 91 7.11 17.55 -22.97
C SER A 91 8.30 18.52 -23.06
N TRP A 92 8.38 19.31 -24.12
CA TRP A 92 9.42 20.32 -24.31
C TRP A 92 9.08 21.68 -23.70
N GLU A 93 7.86 21.84 -23.20
CA GLU A 93 7.42 23.03 -22.50
C GLU A 93 7.72 22.89 -21.00
N VAL A 94 8.75 23.56 -20.50
CA VAL A 94 9.29 23.41 -19.13
C VAL A 94 8.21 23.58 -18.04
N ASN A 95 7.18 24.38 -18.28
CA ASN A 95 6.12 24.66 -17.30
C ASN A 95 4.93 23.67 -17.40
N SER A 96 4.95 22.71 -18.33
CA SER A 96 3.87 21.74 -18.45
C SER A 96 3.88 20.79 -17.26
N VAL A 97 2.74 20.64 -16.61
CA VAL A 97 2.50 19.73 -15.48
C VAL A 97 1.81 18.47 -15.97
N VAL A 98 0.81 18.63 -16.85
CA VAL A 98 0.12 17.53 -17.52
C VAL A 98 0.68 17.43 -18.93
N THR A 99 1.41 16.36 -19.18
CA THR A 99 2.14 16.11 -20.43
C THR A 99 1.45 15.02 -21.25
N PRO A 100 1.84 14.76 -22.50
CA PRO A 100 1.24 13.69 -23.27
C PRO A 100 1.34 12.32 -22.58
N LEU A 101 0.27 11.55 -22.69
CA LEU A 101 0.25 10.14 -22.33
C LEU A 101 1.27 9.37 -23.16
N ILE A 102 1.72 8.23 -22.66
CA ILE A 102 2.69 7.35 -23.35
C ILE A 102 2.18 6.85 -24.72
N ARG A 103 0.86 6.78 -24.89
CA ARG A 103 0.15 6.45 -26.12
C ARG A 103 -1.26 7.03 -26.08
N GLU A 104 -1.95 7.03 -27.21
CA GLU A 104 -3.36 7.38 -27.28
C GLU A 104 -4.17 6.51 -26.32
N PRO A 105 -5.13 7.12 -25.55
CA PRO A 105 -5.90 6.38 -24.57
C PRO A 105 -6.80 5.32 -25.25
N GLU A 106 -6.80 4.13 -24.67
CA GLU A 106 -7.62 3.01 -25.11
C GLU A 106 -8.22 2.27 -23.89
N GLY A 107 -9.16 1.37 -24.12
CA GLY A 107 -9.72 0.50 -23.08
C GLY A 107 -10.21 1.25 -21.83
N ASN A 108 -9.72 0.87 -20.66
CA ASN A 108 -10.13 1.44 -19.39
C ASN A 108 -9.85 2.95 -19.28
N LEU A 109 -8.72 3.41 -19.81
CA LEU A 109 -8.39 4.83 -19.74
C LEU A 109 -9.32 5.66 -20.62
N LEU A 110 -9.56 5.24 -21.86
CA LEU A 110 -10.50 5.95 -22.73
C LEU A 110 -11.92 5.99 -22.14
N ARG A 111 -12.39 4.85 -21.59
CA ARG A 111 -13.67 4.80 -20.88
C ARG A 111 -13.70 5.79 -19.71
N ALA A 112 -12.66 5.83 -18.91
CA ALA A 112 -12.56 6.72 -17.74
C ALA A 112 -12.58 8.20 -18.14
N LEU A 113 -11.98 8.56 -19.26
CA LEU A 113 -11.92 9.93 -19.77
C LEU A 113 -13.19 10.39 -20.50
N THR A 114 -14.02 9.45 -21.00
CA THR A 114 -15.14 9.81 -21.90
C THR A 114 -16.52 9.41 -21.39
N GLN A 115 -16.61 8.46 -20.45
CA GLN A 115 -17.90 7.89 -20.01
C GLN A 115 -18.05 8.02 -18.50
N LEU A 116 -19.26 8.32 -18.04
CA LEU A 116 -19.67 8.35 -16.64
C LEU A 116 -20.58 7.16 -16.33
N GLU A 117 -20.47 6.63 -15.12
CA GLU A 117 -21.41 5.64 -14.59
C GLU A 117 -22.71 6.33 -14.11
N PRO A 118 -23.83 5.60 -13.97
CA PRO A 118 -25.07 6.17 -13.47
C PRO A 118 -24.91 6.82 -12.09
N GLY A 119 -25.25 8.11 -12.02
CA GLY A 119 -25.12 8.93 -10.81
C GLY A 119 -23.79 9.65 -10.65
N GLU A 120 -22.88 9.48 -11.61
CA GLU A 120 -21.66 10.30 -11.67
C GLU A 120 -21.88 11.55 -12.54
N GLU A 121 -21.11 12.58 -12.26
CA GLU A 121 -21.05 13.81 -13.05
C GLU A 121 -19.60 14.34 -13.14
N TRP A 122 -19.35 15.19 -14.14
CA TRP A 122 -18.06 15.86 -14.26
C TRP A 122 -18.01 17.13 -13.39
N LEU A 123 -17.19 17.14 -12.36
CA LEU A 123 -16.76 18.39 -11.73
C LEU A 123 -15.84 19.17 -12.67
N LEU A 124 -14.92 18.46 -13.32
CA LEU A 124 -14.04 18.96 -14.39
C LEU A 124 -14.02 17.90 -15.50
N LYS A 125 -14.57 18.24 -16.67
CA LYS A 125 -14.57 17.32 -17.81
C LYS A 125 -13.18 17.33 -18.46
N PRO A 126 -12.56 16.15 -18.68
CA PRO A 126 -11.30 16.08 -19.42
C PRO A 126 -11.55 16.28 -20.92
N GLU A 127 -10.63 16.96 -21.58
CA GLU A 127 -10.72 17.25 -23.02
C GLU A 127 -9.41 16.84 -23.71
N PRO A 128 -9.48 16.19 -24.89
CA PRO A 128 -8.32 15.92 -25.70
C PRO A 128 -7.79 17.20 -26.36
N SER A 129 -6.49 17.28 -26.59
CA SER A 129 -5.91 18.34 -27.43
C SER A 129 -6.25 18.05 -28.91
N GLU A 130 -6.54 19.10 -29.66
CA GLU A 130 -6.80 19.02 -31.10
C GLU A 130 -5.56 18.54 -31.88
N ASP A 131 -4.38 18.96 -31.44
CA ASP A 131 -3.12 18.71 -32.15
C ASP A 131 -2.42 17.41 -31.72
N ASN A 132 -2.83 16.81 -30.59
CA ASN A 132 -2.15 15.64 -30.06
C ASN A 132 -3.12 14.69 -29.32
N PRO A 133 -3.49 13.55 -29.91
CA PRO A 133 -4.44 12.60 -29.31
C PRO A 133 -3.95 11.97 -28.00
N CYS A 134 -2.65 12.05 -27.72
CA CYS A 134 -2.06 11.61 -26.44
C CYS A 134 -2.17 12.68 -25.34
N LEU A 135 -2.52 13.92 -25.66
CA LEU A 135 -2.55 15.01 -24.68
C LEU A 135 -4.00 15.28 -24.23
N TRP A 136 -4.25 15.10 -22.94
CA TRP A 136 -5.57 15.28 -22.32
C TRP A 136 -5.48 16.20 -21.11
N SER A 137 -6.48 17.04 -20.93
CA SER A 137 -6.61 17.86 -19.72
C SER A 137 -7.01 16.99 -18.50
N PRO A 138 -6.83 17.48 -17.26
CA PRO A 138 -7.29 16.81 -16.06
C PRO A 138 -8.81 16.60 -16.07
N GLY A 139 -9.26 15.43 -15.58
CA GLY A 139 -10.67 15.13 -15.37
C GLY A 139 -10.99 14.81 -13.92
N ILE A 140 -12.11 15.31 -13.39
CA ILE A 140 -12.59 15.00 -12.05
C ILE A 140 -14.05 14.55 -12.12
N ARG A 141 -14.30 13.34 -11.62
CA ARG A 141 -15.62 12.69 -11.55
C ARG A 141 -16.15 12.82 -10.12
N LEU A 142 -17.37 13.32 -9.96
CA LEU A 142 -18.13 13.30 -8.71
C LEU A 142 -19.12 12.14 -8.70
N GLY A 143 -19.54 11.73 -7.51
CA GLY A 143 -20.57 10.71 -7.32
C GLY A 143 -20.08 9.28 -7.59
N VAL A 144 -18.78 9.06 -7.66
CA VAL A 144 -18.19 7.71 -7.74
C VAL A 144 -18.63 6.92 -6.52
N LYS A 145 -19.17 5.71 -6.75
CA LYS A 145 -19.68 4.86 -5.67
C LYS A 145 -18.64 3.83 -5.21
N PRO A 146 -18.59 3.49 -3.93
CA PRO A 146 -17.84 2.34 -3.46
C PRO A 146 -18.20 1.06 -4.25
N GLY A 147 -17.21 0.25 -4.58
CA GLY A 147 -17.38 -0.98 -5.37
C GLY A 147 -17.69 -0.78 -6.87
N SER A 148 -17.86 0.47 -7.34
CA SER A 148 -18.11 0.75 -8.77
C SER A 148 -16.94 0.40 -9.66
N TRP A 149 -17.19 0.33 -10.97
CA TRP A 149 -16.13 0.06 -11.94
C TRP A 149 -14.95 1.03 -11.80
N PHE A 150 -15.24 2.35 -11.67
CA PHE A 150 -14.15 3.34 -11.54
C PHE A 150 -13.39 3.18 -10.23
N HIS A 151 -14.09 2.86 -9.11
CA HIS A 151 -13.44 2.62 -7.81
C HIS A 151 -12.48 1.42 -7.86
N GLN A 152 -12.83 0.35 -8.57
CA GLN A 152 -12.08 -0.90 -8.59
C GLN A 152 -11.05 -1.01 -9.73
N THR A 153 -11.10 -0.13 -10.73
CA THR A 153 -10.29 -0.29 -11.95
C THR A 153 -9.16 0.72 -12.03
N GLU A 154 -7.93 0.24 -12.19
CA GLU A 154 -6.77 1.07 -12.56
C GLU A 154 -6.94 1.60 -13.98
N CYS A 155 -7.01 2.93 -14.14
CA CYS A 155 -7.14 3.58 -15.45
C CYS A 155 -5.81 4.14 -15.98
N PHE A 156 -4.90 4.52 -15.10
CA PHE A 156 -3.54 4.96 -15.39
C PHE A 156 -3.47 6.21 -16.29
N GLY A 157 -4.13 7.28 -15.88
CA GLY A 157 -4.20 8.54 -16.63
C GLY A 157 -4.75 9.72 -15.81
N PRO A 158 -4.93 10.91 -16.44
CA PRO A 158 -5.24 12.15 -15.75
C PRO A 158 -6.73 12.26 -15.37
N VAL A 159 -7.24 11.27 -14.65
CA VAL A 159 -8.63 11.23 -14.21
C VAL A 159 -8.74 10.81 -12.75
N LEU A 160 -9.41 11.64 -11.94
CA LEU A 160 -9.63 11.47 -10.51
C LEU A 160 -11.12 11.24 -10.22
N GLY A 161 -11.45 10.24 -9.43
CA GLY A 161 -12.80 10.04 -8.91
C GLY A 161 -12.92 10.50 -7.46
N ILE A 162 -14.06 11.13 -7.13
CA ILE A 162 -14.36 11.56 -5.77
C ILE A 162 -15.48 10.69 -5.21
N ILE A 163 -15.22 10.07 -4.07
CA ILE A 163 -16.18 9.27 -3.30
C ILE A 163 -16.51 10.02 -2.02
N ARG A 164 -17.79 10.13 -1.70
CA ARG A 164 -18.27 10.68 -0.43
C ARG A 164 -18.32 9.58 0.62
N ALA A 165 -17.78 9.83 1.81
CA ALA A 165 -17.87 8.96 2.97
C ALA A 165 -18.51 9.72 4.14
N GLU A 166 -19.31 9.04 4.97
CA GLU A 166 -19.98 9.69 6.11
C GLU A 166 -19.00 10.05 7.24
N ASN A 167 -17.94 9.25 7.39
CA ASN A 167 -16.93 9.42 8.44
C ASN A 167 -15.61 8.73 8.04
N LEU A 168 -14.57 8.88 8.88
CA LEU A 168 -13.25 8.32 8.64
C LEU A 168 -13.25 6.78 8.62
N GLU A 169 -14.05 6.12 9.45
CA GLU A 169 -14.12 4.65 9.46
C GLU A 169 -14.61 4.12 8.10
N GLU A 170 -15.70 4.67 7.59
CA GLU A 170 -16.21 4.32 6.27
C GLU A 170 -15.19 4.67 5.17
N ALA A 171 -14.53 5.83 5.27
CA ALA A 171 -13.50 6.21 4.31
C ALA A 171 -12.33 5.21 4.27
N ILE A 172 -11.92 4.68 5.42
CA ILE A 172 -10.90 3.64 5.52
C ILE A 172 -11.39 2.32 4.91
N ASP A 173 -12.64 1.94 5.17
CA ASP A 173 -13.23 0.73 4.62
C ASP A 173 -13.30 0.81 3.09
N ILE A 174 -13.72 1.95 2.54
CA ILE A 174 -13.72 2.22 1.09
C ILE A 174 -12.29 2.17 0.52
N GLN A 175 -11.31 2.78 1.19
CA GLN A 175 -9.91 2.76 0.75
C GLN A 175 -9.35 1.34 0.69
N ASN A 176 -9.74 0.49 1.64
CA ASN A 176 -9.29 -0.90 1.74
C ASN A 176 -10.10 -1.87 0.86
N ASP A 177 -11.25 -1.45 0.33
CA ASP A 177 -12.11 -2.25 -0.56
C ASP A 177 -11.60 -2.26 -2.02
N SER A 178 -10.31 -2.38 -2.19
CA SER A 178 -9.63 -2.51 -3.47
C SER A 178 -8.75 -3.75 -3.46
N GLU A 179 -8.65 -4.45 -4.59
CA GLU A 179 -7.68 -5.55 -4.73
C GLU A 179 -6.22 -5.06 -4.67
N PHE A 180 -6.01 -3.76 -4.72
CA PHE A 180 -4.68 -3.12 -4.72
C PHE A 180 -4.37 -2.50 -3.36
N GLY A 181 -3.09 -2.27 -3.11
CA GLY A 181 -2.62 -1.61 -1.89
C GLY A 181 -1.19 -1.09 -2.05
N LEU A 182 -0.97 -0.20 -3.04
CA LEU A 182 0.37 0.35 -3.27
C LEU A 182 0.61 1.57 -2.40
N THR A 183 -0.07 2.69 -2.68
CA THR A 183 0.00 3.89 -1.85
C THR A 183 -1.36 4.31 -1.33
N GLY A 184 -1.36 5.03 -0.22
CA GLY A 184 -2.56 5.64 0.33
C GLY A 184 -2.21 6.90 1.10
N GLY A 185 -3.13 7.86 1.11
CA GLY A 185 -2.97 9.13 1.80
C GLY A 185 -4.07 9.42 2.80
N LEU A 186 -3.72 10.17 3.83
CA LEU A 186 -4.64 10.80 4.75
C LEU A 186 -4.28 12.28 4.88
N GLN A 187 -5.29 13.14 4.76
CA GLN A 187 -5.22 14.55 5.10
C GLN A 187 -6.04 14.76 6.37
N SER A 188 -5.38 15.03 7.48
CA SER A 188 -5.99 15.25 8.80
C SER A 188 -5.00 15.94 9.73
N LEU A 189 -5.47 16.86 10.57
CA LEU A 189 -4.70 17.48 11.64
C LEU A 189 -5.03 16.88 13.02
N ASP A 190 -5.92 15.90 13.12
CA ASP A 190 -6.25 15.18 14.35
C ASP A 190 -5.40 13.93 14.52
N GLU A 191 -4.55 13.92 15.56
CA GLU A 191 -3.68 12.78 15.88
C GLU A 191 -4.45 11.48 16.17
N ARG A 192 -5.70 11.55 16.60
CA ARG A 192 -6.56 10.37 16.84
C ARG A 192 -6.99 9.75 15.51
N GLU A 193 -7.34 10.57 14.53
CA GLU A 193 -7.67 10.13 13.17
C GLU A 193 -6.44 9.51 12.50
N ILE A 194 -5.29 10.16 12.65
CA ILE A 194 -4.00 9.66 12.14
C ILE A 194 -3.67 8.30 12.75
N ALA A 195 -3.80 8.16 14.08
CA ALA A 195 -3.54 6.90 14.77
C ALA A 195 -4.51 5.78 14.32
N LEU A 196 -5.81 6.09 14.21
CA LEU A 196 -6.82 5.15 13.72
C LEU A 196 -6.50 4.67 12.31
N TRP A 197 -6.24 5.61 11.39
CA TRP A 197 -5.93 5.29 10.00
C TRP A 197 -4.66 4.44 9.88
N LYS A 198 -3.58 4.80 10.58
CA LYS A 198 -2.33 4.02 10.62
C LYS A 198 -2.55 2.57 11.04
N THR A 199 -3.52 2.28 11.90
CA THR A 199 -3.78 0.90 12.35
C THR A 199 -4.59 0.07 11.38
N LYS A 200 -5.42 0.71 10.56
CA LYS A 200 -6.42 0.01 9.70
C LYS A 200 -6.06 0.01 8.21
N VAL A 201 -5.28 0.99 7.73
CA VAL A 201 -4.97 1.13 6.31
C VAL A 201 -4.18 -0.07 5.78
N GLN A 202 -4.56 -0.55 4.59
CA GLN A 202 -3.96 -1.71 3.92
C GLN A 202 -3.19 -1.29 2.66
N VAL A 203 -2.16 -0.48 2.85
CA VAL A 203 -1.28 -0.03 1.76
C VAL A 203 0.19 -0.25 2.12
N GLY A 204 0.99 -0.47 1.13
CA GLY A 204 2.43 -0.62 1.31
C GLY A 204 3.12 0.68 1.72
N ASN A 205 2.72 1.81 1.14
CA ASN A 205 3.25 3.13 1.47
C ASN A 205 2.12 4.07 1.90
N ALA A 206 2.12 4.43 3.17
CA ALA A 206 1.13 5.29 3.81
C ALA A 206 1.69 6.71 3.99
N TYR A 207 0.94 7.72 3.55
CA TYR A 207 1.35 9.12 3.58
C TYR A 207 0.35 9.99 4.33
N ILE A 208 0.84 10.88 5.19
CA ILE A 208 -0.01 11.77 6.00
C ILE A 208 0.40 13.20 5.72
N ASN A 209 -0.58 14.05 5.39
CA ASN A 209 -0.43 15.48 5.13
C ASN A 209 0.64 15.81 4.09
N ARG A 210 0.68 15.02 3.02
CA ARG A 210 1.58 15.21 1.88
C ARG A 210 1.10 14.48 0.63
N VAL A 211 1.79 14.71 -0.48
CA VAL A 211 1.58 13.95 -1.72
C VAL A 211 1.87 12.45 -1.54
N ILE A 212 1.11 11.59 -2.20
CA ILE A 212 1.28 10.12 -2.14
C ILE A 212 2.22 9.57 -3.22
N THR A 213 2.80 10.45 -4.03
CA THR A 213 3.77 10.11 -5.08
C THR A 213 5.19 10.50 -4.68
N GLY A 214 6.20 9.96 -5.36
CA GLY A 214 7.59 10.40 -5.23
C GLY A 214 8.29 9.85 -3.99
N ALA A 215 8.21 8.53 -3.76
CA ALA A 215 9.02 7.86 -2.75
C ALA A 215 10.53 8.10 -3.00
N ILE A 216 11.26 8.39 -1.93
CA ILE A 216 12.68 8.72 -1.98
C ILE A 216 13.47 7.55 -1.41
N VAL A 217 14.50 7.11 -2.12
CA VAL A 217 15.43 6.06 -1.67
C VAL A 217 15.97 6.36 -0.27
N ARG A 218 15.99 5.35 0.60
CA ARG A 218 16.40 5.41 2.00
C ARG A 218 15.48 6.19 2.95
N ARG A 219 14.39 6.82 2.44
CA ARG A 219 13.35 7.43 3.28
C ARG A 219 12.09 6.59 3.29
N GLN A 220 11.58 6.28 2.09
CA GLN A 220 10.36 5.51 1.91
C GLN A 220 10.67 4.25 1.07
N PRO A 221 11.06 3.11 1.68
CA PRO A 221 11.11 1.84 0.98
C PRO A 221 9.78 1.58 0.26
N PHE A 222 9.84 1.31 -1.05
CA PHE A 222 8.66 1.30 -1.89
C PHE A 222 8.23 -0.12 -2.27
N GLY A 223 6.96 -0.43 -2.05
CA GLY A 223 6.37 -1.70 -2.42
C GLY A 223 4.95 -1.84 -1.89
N GLY A 224 4.12 -2.55 -2.66
CA GLY A 224 2.69 -2.69 -2.40
C GLY A 224 2.32 -3.90 -1.55
N TRP A 225 1.03 -3.96 -1.24
CA TRP A 225 0.31 -5.10 -0.68
C TRP A 225 -0.70 -5.64 -1.68
N ASN A 226 -1.32 -6.77 -1.39
CA ASN A 226 -2.35 -7.39 -2.22
C ASN A 226 -1.86 -7.53 -3.69
N HIS A 227 -2.71 -7.19 -4.66
CA HIS A 227 -2.36 -7.26 -6.09
C HIS A 227 -1.39 -6.17 -6.56
N SER A 228 -0.92 -5.28 -5.65
CA SER A 228 0.12 -4.30 -5.99
C SER A 228 1.55 -4.84 -5.83
N SER A 229 1.71 -6.08 -5.40
CA SER A 229 3.00 -6.76 -5.39
C SER A 229 2.85 -8.26 -5.63
N MET A 230 3.95 -8.90 -6.04
CA MET A 230 4.04 -10.35 -6.21
C MET A 230 5.42 -10.83 -5.78
N GLY A 231 5.44 -11.95 -5.07
CA GLY A 231 6.66 -12.51 -4.50
C GLY A 231 6.71 -12.37 -2.98
N PRO A 232 7.88 -12.45 -2.34
CA PRO A 232 8.03 -12.46 -0.89
C PRO A 232 7.74 -11.12 -0.18
N GLY A 233 7.37 -10.08 -0.93
CA GLY A 233 6.87 -8.82 -0.36
C GLY A 233 7.93 -7.89 0.23
N ALA A 234 9.21 -8.04 -0.14
CA ALA A 234 10.23 -7.08 0.29
C ALA A 234 10.14 -5.79 -0.52
N LYS A 235 10.20 -4.66 0.17
CA LYS A 235 10.11 -3.34 -0.46
C LYS A 235 11.44 -2.94 -1.10
N ALA A 236 11.40 -2.37 -2.30
CA ALA A 236 12.57 -1.82 -2.97
C ALA A 236 13.23 -0.74 -2.10
N GLY A 237 14.53 -0.87 -1.88
CA GLY A 237 15.31 0.00 -0.98
C GLY A 237 15.07 -0.24 0.51
N GLY A 238 14.32 -1.29 0.87
CA GLY A 238 14.04 -1.68 2.25
C GLY A 238 15.07 -2.68 2.82
N PRO A 239 15.07 -2.86 4.15
CA PRO A 239 16.08 -3.66 4.84
C PRO A 239 16.04 -5.15 4.44
N ASN A 240 14.87 -5.67 4.07
CA ASN A 240 14.67 -7.09 3.76
C ASN A 240 14.93 -7.46 2.29
N TYR A 241 15.23 -6.50 1.44
CA TYR A 241 15.38 -6.75 -0.01
C TYR A 241 16.53 -7.73 -0.29
N LEU A 242 17.64 -7.61 0.44
CA LEU A 242 18.81 -8.47 0.26
C LEU A 242 18.59 -9.92 0.71
N THR A 243 17.65 -10.16 1.61
CA THR A 243 17.38 -11.53 2.12
C THR A 243 16.85 -12.48 1.04
N MET A 244 16.34 -11.93 -0.06
CA MET A 244 15.84 -12.68 -1.20
C MET A 244 16.92 -13.10 -2.20
N LEU A 245 18.13 -12.55 -2.07
CA LEU A 245 19.25 -12.75 -3.00
C LEU A 245 20.27 -13.76 -2.51
N GLY A 246 20.03 -14.36 -1.35
CA GLY A 246 20.91 -15.34 -0.70
C GLY A 246 20.24 -16.68 -0.43
N SER A 247 21.01 -17.63 0.01
CA SER A 247 20.55 -18.91 0.55
C SER A 247 20.63 -18.90 2.07
N TRP A 248 19.75 -19.66 2.71
CA TRP A 248 19.72 -19.79 4.16
C TRP A 248 20.44 -21.08 4.56
N GLU A 249 21.32 -20.96 5.54
CA GLU A 249 22.06 -22.09 6.11
C GLU A 249 21.74 -22.24 7.61
N GLU A 250 21.56 -23.47 8.06
CA GLU A 250 21.39 -23.75 9.47
C GLU A 250 22.72 -23.58 10.21
N LYS A 251 22.68 -22.90 11.35
CA LYS A 251 23.81 -22.78 12.26
C LYS A 251 23.62 -23.66 13.48
N ALA A 252 24.75 -24.07 14.08
CA ALA A 252 24.74 -24.75 15.35
C ALA A 252 23.99 -23.93 16.42
N LEU A 253 23.28 -24.64 17.31
CA LEU A 253 22.57 -24.00 18.41
C LEU A 253 23.52 -23.24 19.33
N PRO A 254 23.12 -22.03 19.79
CA PRO A 254 23.94 -21.20 20.65
C PRO A 254 24.19 -21.92 22.01
N GLN A 255 25.38 -21.72 22.58
CA GLN A 255 25.69 -22.25 23.89
C GLN A 255 24.85 -21.59 25.00
N LYS A 256 24.67 -20.27 24.91
CA LYS A 256 23.85 -19.49 25.85
C LYS A 256 22.53 -19.17 25.23
N LEU A 257 21.43 -19.68 25.78
CA LEU A 257 20.09 -19.41 25.35
C LEU A 257 19.63 -18.03 25.84
N ARG A 258 18.83 -17.35 25.02
CA ARG A 258 18.16 -16.10 25.40
C ARG A 258 16.82 -16.43 26.07
N THR A 259 16.39 -15.58 26.97
CA THR A 259 15.08 -15.70 27.62
C THR A 259 13.96 -15.45 26.60
N PRO A 260 12.97 -16.34 26.48
CA PRO A 260 11.76 -16.05 25.72
C PRO A 260 10.99 -14.89 26.41
N GLY A 261 10.41 -14.00 25.63
CA GLY A 261 9.58 -12.93 26.21
C GLY A 261 8.33 -13.48 26.92
N GLU A 262 7.75 -12.71 27.83
CA GLU A 262 6.58 -13.10 28.64
C GLU A 262 5.40 -13.59 27.78
N ARG A 263 5.21 -12.99 26.59
CA ARG A 263 4.12 -13.31 25.67
C ARG A 263 4.07 -14.78 25.24
N ILE A 264 5.20 -15.48 25.21
CA ILE A 264 5.29 -16.88 24.77
C ILE A 264 5.90 -17.82 25.81
N SER A 265 6.35 -17.33 26.96
CA SER A 265 7.04 -18.14 27.98
C SER A 265 6.24 -19.38 28.41
N GLY A 266 4.95 -19.22 28.72
CA GLY A 266 4.10 -20.33 29.12
C GLY A 266 3.94 -21.39 28.02
N LEU A 267 3.87 -20.97 26.74
CA LEU A 267 3.81 -21.90 25.61
C LEU A 267 5.16 -22.63 25.42
N VAL A 268 6.28 -21.94 25.63
CA VAL A 268 7.62 -22.56 25.56
C VAL A 268 7.75 -23.68 26.60
N GLU A 269 7.36 -23.44 27.85
CA GLU A 269 7.45 -24.46 28.91
C GLU A 269 6.56 -25.67 28.58
N LYS A 270 5.34 -25.44 28.11
CA LYS A 270 4.43 -26.51 27.70
C LYS A 270 5.04 -27.35 26.57
N LEU A 271 5.51 -26.71 25.48
CA LEU A 271 6.11 -27.43 24.35
C LEU A 271 7.38 -28.18 24.74
N CYS A 272 8.21 -27.60 25.61
CA CYS A 272 9.43 -28.29 26.10
C CYS A 272 9.13 -29.49 27.01
N SER A 273 7.99 -29.49 27.72
CA SER A 273 7.57 -30.65 28.52
C SER A 273 6.97 -31.76 27.67
N GLU A 274 6.29 -31.41 26.58
CA GLU A 274 5.71 -32.37 25.63
C GLU A 274 6.77 -32.96 24.67
N LEU A 275 7.82 -32.19 24.36
CA LEU A 275 8.89 -32.52 23.39
C LEU A 275 10.29 -32.37 24.06
N PRO A 276 10.62 -33.20 25.06
CA PRO A 276 11.84 -33.02 25.85
C PRO A 276 13.13 -33.14 25.02
N ASP A 277 13.18 -34.00 24.01
CA ASP A 277 14.35 -34.18 23.14
C ASP A 277 14.62 -32.94 22.25
N CYS A 278 13.59 -32.17 21.97
CA CYS A 278 13.64 -30.94 21.17
C CYS A 278 13.74 -29.66 22.02
N ALA A 279 13.67 -29.76 23.34
CA ALA A 279 13.55 -28.62 24.26
C ALA A 279 14.61 -27.54 24.05
N LYS A 280 15.87 -27.95 23.80
CA LYS A 280 16.98 -27.01 23.57
C LYS A 280 16.75 -26.19 22.29
N ARG A 281 16.30 -26.82 21.19
CA ARG A 281 16.02 -26.15 19.92
C ARG A 281 14.81 -25.21 20.04
N ILE A 282 13.75 -25.66 20.70
CA ILE A 282 12.55 -24.86 20.99
C ILE A 282 12.90 -23.61 21.80
N ARG A 283 13.66 -23.75 22.90
CA ARG A 283 14.10 -22.60 23.72
C ARG A 283 15.02 -21.66 22.94
N SER A 284 15.91 -22.18 22.11
CA SER A 284 16.78 -21.37 21.27
C SER A 284 15.99 -20.54 20.26
N ALA A 285 15.03 -21.15 19.57
CA ALA A 285 14.15 -20.48 18.63
C ALA A 285 13.28 -19.40 19.31
N ALA A 286 12.68 -19.74 20.45
CA ALA A 286 11.88 -18.82 21.24
C ALA A 286 12.66 -17.56 21.65
N GLY A 287 13.89 -17.74 22.15
CA GLY A 287 14.75 -16.64 22.53
C GLY A 287 15.22 -15.78 21.34
N SER A 288 15.44 -16.40 20.19
CA SER A 288 15.76 -15.70 18.95
C SER A 288 14.55 -14.89 18.43
N GLN A 289 13.39 -15.51 18.37
CA GLN A 289 12.14 -14.87 17.94
C GLN A 289 11.77 -13.68 18.84
N ALA A 290 11.87 -13.85 20.17
CA ALA A 290 11.60 -12.77 21.12
C ALA A 290 12.57 -11.59 20.95
N LYS A 291 13.87 -11.86 20.73
CA LYS A 291 14.86 -10.82 20.44
C LYS A 291 14.46 -10.01 19.19
N TRP A 292 14.23 -10.69 18.07
CA TRP A 292 13.94 -10.03 16.82
C TRP A 292 12.60 -9.30 16.84
N TRP A 293 11.63 -9.81 17.62
CA TRP A 293 10.39 -9.08 17.85
C TRP A 293 10.62 -7.76 18.57
N MET A 294 11.46 -7.74 19.62
CA MET A 294 11.74 -6.52 20.38
C MET A 294 12.64 -5.53 19.66
N GLU A 295 13.59 -6.00 18.86
CA GLU A 295 14.62 -5.16 18.25
C GLU A 295 14.24 -4.72 16.80
N GLU A 296 13.40 -5.48 16.12
CA GLU A 296 13.10 -5.25 14.69
C GLU A 296 11.60 -5.27 14.38
N PHE A 297 10.94 -6.43 14.54
CA PHE A 297 9.61 -6.63 13.98
C PHE A 297 8.47 -5.97 14.77
N GLY A 298 8.63 -5.73 16.05
CA GLY A 298 7.63 -5.13 16.94
C GLY A 298 7.78 -3.62 17.14
N VAL A 299 8.72 -2.97 16.43
CA VAL A 299 9.02 -1.54 16.60
C VAL A 299 8.99 -0.80 15.27
N GLU A 300 8.78 0.51 15.33
CA GLU A 300 8.88 1.40 14.18
C GLU A 300 10.32 1.91 14.05
N HIS A 301 10.83 1.99 12.82
CA HIS A 301 12.19 2.42 12.52
C HIS A 301 12.15 3.65 11.60
N ASP A 302 12.83 4.73 11.97
CA ASP A 302 13.13 5.85 11.07
C ASP A 302 14.64 5.97 10.84
N PRO A 303 15.20 5.29 9.83
CA PRO A 303 16.61 5.36 9.53
C PRO A 303 17.04 6.69 8.90
N SER A 304 16.09 7.46 8.38
CA SER A 304 16.37 8.71 7.66
C SER A 304 16.60 9.89 8.60
N ARG A 305 15.84 9.96 9.71
CA ARG A 305 15.90 11.02 10.72
C ARG A 305 15.90 12.43 10.13
N VAL A 306 15.06 12.65 9.12
CA VAL A 306 14.92 13.97 8.48
C VAL A 306 14.16 14.90 9.40
N TYR A 307 14.71 16.07 9.67
CA TYR A 307 14.03 17.06 10.51
C TYR A 307 12.69 17.49 9.90
N GLY A 308 11.63 17.44 10.69
CA GLY A 308 10.27 17.79 10.26
C GLY A 308 9.52 16.67 9.51
N GLU A 309 10.11 15.49 9.37
CA GLU A 309 9.45 14.32 8.78
C GLU A 309 9.56 13.10 9.70
N ASN A 310 8.53 12.26 9.70
CA ASN A 310 8.56 10.91 10.27
C ASN A 310 8.49 9.91 9.13
N ASN A 311 9.63 9.31 8.76
CA ASN A 311 9.72 8.30 7.71
C ASN A 311 9.85 6.91 8.35
N THR A 312 8.77 6.41 8.94
CA THR A 312 8.80 5.17 9.70
C THR A 312 8.56 3.95 8.83
N PHE A 313 9.42 2.95 8.98
CA PHE A 313 9.25 1.60 8.47
C PHE A 313 8.80 0.70 9.61
N ARG A 314 7.77 -0.11 9.39
CA ARG A 314 7.24 -1.06 10.38
C ARG A 314 6.73 -2.33 9.73
N TYR A 315 6.61 -3.37 10.53
CA TYR A 315 6.02 -4.64 10.13
C TYR A 315 4.61 -4.75 10.68
N ILE A 316 3.70 -5.23 9.86
CA ILE A 316 2.31 -5.48 10.25
C ILE A 316 2.03 -6.97 10.09
N PRO A 317 1.54 -7.65 11.13
CA PRO A 317 1.22 -9.06 11.05
C PRO A 317 0.15 -9.34 9.97
N VAL A 318 0.36 -10.38 9.17
CA VAL A 318 -0.68 -10.89 8.26
C VAL A 318 -1.84 -11.51 9.07
N LYS A 319 -3.04 -11.58 8.49
CA LYS A 319 -4.22 -12.12 9.18
C LYS A 319 -4.07 -13.61 9.51
N GLY A 320 -3.40 -14.36 8.66
CA GLY A 320 -3.19 -15.80 8.86
C GLY A 320 -2.10 -16.34 7.93
N ILE A 321 -1.54 -17.48 8.32
CA ILE A 321 -0.54 -18.23 7.55
C ILE A 321 -1.06 -19.65 7.38
N LEU A 322 -1.01 -20.17 6.15
CA LEU A 322 -1.17 -21.59 5.86
C LEU A 322 0.22 -22.19 5.69
N ALA A 323 0.63 -23.04 6.63
CA ALA A 323 1.86 -23.79 6.54
C ALA A 323 1.57 -25.23 6.09
N ARG A 324 2.13 -25.62 4.94
CA ARG A 324 2.10 -27.01 4.48
C ARG A 324 3.37 -27.71 4.96
N VAL A 325 3.20 -28.83 5.65
CA VAL A 325 4.28 -29.59 6.25
C VAL A 325 4.27 -30.99 5.65
N GLU A 326 5.32 -31.35 4.91
CA GLU A 326 5.44 -32.68 4.27
C GLU A 326 6.07 -33.71 5.23
N ASN A 327 7.02 -33.26 6.05
CA ASN A 327 7.67 -34.03 7.11
C ASN A 327 7.63 -33.23 8.40
N MET A 328 6.69 -33.53 9.27
CA MET A 328 6.63 -32.90 10.57
C MET A 328 7.68 -33.48 11.51
N SER A 329 8.80 -32.77 11.67
CA SER A 329 9.45 -32.82 12.98
C SER A 329 8.61 -31.99 13.93
N ASP A 330 8.23 -32.53 15.07
CA ASP A 330 7.37 -31.86 16.05
C ASP A 330 7.94 -30.51 16.50
N ASP A 331 9.27 -30.37 16.49
CA ASP A 331 9.97 -29.14 16.83
C ASP A 331 9.80 -28.02 15.77
N ASN A 332 9.69 -28.32 14.48
CA ASN A 332 9.41 -27.33 13.45
C ASN A 332 8.00 -26.73 13.63
N VAL A 333 7.02 -27.57 13.94
CA VAL A 333 5.66 -27.12 14.25
C VAL A 333 5.65 -26.27 15.51
N ALA A 334 6.35 -26.71 16.56
CA ALA A 334 6.50 -25.96 17.80
C ALA A 334 7.09 -24.56 17.56
N ILE A 335 8.14 -24.47 16.73
CA ILE A 335 8.77 -23.19 16.38
C ILE A 335 7.83 -22.27 15.57
N LEU A 336 7.06 -22.82 14.63
CA LEU A 336 6.05 -22.07 13.89
C LEU A 336 4.94 -21.55 14.81
N LEU A 337 4.44 -22.38 15.75
CA LEU A 337 3.43 -21.99 16.73
C LEU A 337 3.92 -20.84 17.64
N LEU A 338 5.18 -20.89 18.09
CA LEU A 338 5.79 -19.82 18.88
C LEU A 338 5.84 -18.50 18.10
N GLY A 339 6.29 -18.55 16.85
CA GLY A 339 6.33 -17.38 15.97
C GLY A 339 4.94 -16.79 15.71
N ALA A 340 3.97 -17.63 15.38
CA ALA A 340 2.59 -17.22 15.16
C ALA A 340 1.97 -16.57 16.41
N LYS A 341 2.18 -17.20 17.58
CA LYS A 341 1.73 -16.64 18.87
C LYS A 341 2.38 -15.30 19.20
N LEU A 342 3.68 -15.18 18.93
CA LEU A 342 4.43 -13.94 19.17
C LEU A 342 3.92 -12.80 18.31
N CYS A 343 3.68 -13.05 17.02
CA CYS A 343 3.19 -12.07 16.05
C CYS A 343 1.68 -11.81 16.14
N GLY A 344 0.91 -12.67 16.84
CA GLY A 344 -0.55 -12.57 16.90
C GLY A 344 -1.23 -13.01 15.59
N VAL A 345 -0.65 -13.97 14.87
CA VAL A 345 -1.10 -14.46 13.56
C VAL A 345 -1.82 -15.80 13.73
N LEU A 346 -2.92 -16.00 12.98
CA LEU A 346 -3.55 -17.31 12.89
C LEU A 346 -2.69 -18.28 12.06
N LEU A 347 -2.38 -19.44 12.62
CA LEU A 347 -1.63 -20.49 11.94
C LEU A 347 -2.55 -21.65 11.57
N HIS A 348 -2.68 -21.92 10.28
CA HIS A 348 -3.33 -23.11 9.74
C HIS A 348 -2.26 -24.08 9.27
N LEU A 349 -2.32 -25.32 9.75
CA LEU A 349 -1.42 -26.40 9.33
C LEU A 349 -2.13 -27.30 8.34
N SER A 350 -1.49 -27.54 7.18
CA SER A 350 -1.88 -28.54 6.20
C SER A 350 -0.83 -29.66 6.22
N ILE A 351 -1.26 -30.87 6.53
CA ILE A 351 -0.39 -32.06 6.54
C ILE A 351 -0.60 -32.76 5.21
N GLY A 352 0.51 -33.03 4.49
CA GLY A 352 0.50 -33.71 3.19
C GLY A 352 0.35 -35.22 3.30
#